data_37843cf204e7c2e26a606636bee17041
#
_entry.id   37843cf204e7c2e26a606636bee17041
#
_cell.length_a   1.000
_cell.length_b   1.000
_cell.length_c   1.000
_cell.angle_alpha   90.00
_cell.angle_beta   90.00
_cell.angle_gamma   90.00
#
_symmetry.space_group_name_H-M   'P 1'
#
loop_
_entity.id
_entity.type
_entity.pdbx_description
1 polymer ?
#
loop_
_entity_poly.entity_id
_entity_poly.type
_entity_poly.pdbx_seq_one_letter_code
_entity_poly.pdbx_strand_id
1 'polypeptide(L)'
;PALRAEEEAARHRADAERKAREEAADTDAQTADKEAADKEAAEKAAADKAEAERLAAEKAQAEKEEAERLAAAEAEKKAAEEESAREAEVEAQKKAAAEQLAAADQAGAQAGKRRVQVAPADVGEAAVNKELARNWPLAQLRKYFNLQEQARRLVITVDNLPREHVPSQLRITRGVPELLRVQKDGETITLDPSNYERYDRIISYVEKMDARKIGRLYAKFYPLLQRTYEETGFPEERFHDRVLAALDDMMDAPRPTGPIRLVQPKVLYRFEDDHLESLSAGQKIMIRVGPDNAARLRKVLARVRAAIAAHDPDEQE
;
A
#
# COMPACT_ATOMS: atom_id res chain seq x y z
N PRO A 1 94.58 2.54 -66.02
CA PRO A 1 93.78 1.34 -65.62
C PRO A 1 93.16 1.50 -64.19
N ALA A 2 93.86 2.11 -63.29
CA ALA A 2 93.38 2.22 -61.89
C ALA A 2 92.10 3.02 -61.73
N LEU A 3 91.94 4.16 -62.41
CA LEU A 3 90.71 5.00 -62.31
C LEU A 3 89.44 4.30 -62.84
N ARG A 4 89.55 3.41 -63.81
CA ARG A 4 88.35 2.66 -64.27
C ARG A 4 87.91 1.57 -63.28
N ALA A 5 88.81 0.94 -62.58
CA ALA A 5 88.49 -0.04 -61.56
C ALA A 5 87.87 0.59 -60.33
N GLU A 6 88.24 1.80 -59.98
CA GLU A 6 87.56 2.55 -58.84
C GLU A 6 86.15 3.00 -59.25
N GLU A 7 85.94 3.40 -60.52
CA GLU A 7 84.61 3.78 -61.00
C GLU A 7 83.62 2.60 -61.05
N GLU A 8 84.10 1.40 -61.49
CA GLU A 8 83.33 0.19 -61.46
C GLU A 8 83.01 -0.28 -60.03
N ALA A 9 83.96 -0.22 -59.13
CA ALA A 9 83.74 -0.51 -57.71
C ALA A 9 82.76 0.45 -57.02
N ALA A 10 82.81 1.75 -57.39
CA ALA A 10 81.80 2.74 -56.90
C ALA A 10 80.41 2.47 -57.45
N ARG A 11 80.27 2.08 -58.73
CA ARG A 11 78.96 1.67 -59.32
C ARG A 11 78.42 0.42 -58.66
N HIS A 12 79.19 -0.59 -58.42
CA HIS A 12 78.79 -1.80 -57.76
C HIS A 12 78.32 -1.52 -56.28
N ARG A 13 79.02 -0.61 -55.58
CA ARG A 13 78.58 -0.20 -54.22
C ARG A 13 77.29 0.54 -54.29
N ALA A 14 77.10 1.49 -55.21
CA ALA A 14 75.85 2.24 -55.33
C ALA A 14 74.66 1.35 -55.72
N ASP A 15 74.89 0.34 -56.63
CA ASP A 15 73.84 -0.63 -56.97
C ASP A 15 73.51 -1.59 -55.82
N ALA A 16 74.48 -1.99 -55.01
CA ALA A 16 74.27 -2.80 -53.83
C ALA A 16 73.48 -2.01 -52.71
N GLU A 17 73.83 -0.72 -52.49
CA GLU A 17 73.12 0.15 -51.59
C GLU A 17 71.68 0.45 -52.02
N ARG A 18 71.46 0.62 -53.34
CA ARG A 18 70.12 0.79 -53.91
C ARG A 18 69.26 -0.43 -53.69
N LYS A 19 69.83 -1.63 -53.99
CA LYS A 19 69.12 -2.90 -53.82
C LYS A 19 68.84 -3.19 -52.37
N ALA A 20 69.73 -2.90 -51.44
CA ALA A 20 69.49 -3.04 -50.02
C ALA A 20 68.39 -2.07 -49.50
N ARG A 21 68.32 -0.84 -50.08
CA ARG A 21 67.23 0.07 -49.76
C ARG A 21 65.88 -0.34 -50.31
N GLU A 22 65.83 -0.92 -51.51
CA GLU A 22 64.63 -1.47 -52.15
C GLU A 22 64.13 -2.67 -51.32
N GLU A 23 65.00 -3.58 -50.89
CA GLU A 23 64.68 -4.74 -50.05
C GLU A 23 64.21 -4.31 -48.63
N ALA A 24 64.82 -3.29 -48.04
CA ALA A 24 64.36 -2.74 -46.75
C ALA A 24 63.00 -2.09 -46.89
N ALA A 25 62.76 -1.29 -47.95
CA ALA A 25 61.45 -0.64 -48.14
C ALA A 25 60.34 -1.66 -48.42
N ASP A 26 60.61 -2.78 -49.11
CA ASP A 26 59.66 -3.84 -49.35
C ASP A 26 59.34 -4.60 -48.03
N THR A 27 60.35 -4.82 -47.20
CA THR A 27 60.17 -5.43 -45.85
C THR A 27 59.37 -4.55 -44.93
N ASP A 28 59.63 -3.23 -44.93
CA ASP A 28 58.87 -2.26 -44.12
C ASP A 28 57.42 -2.16 -44.62
N ALA A 29 57.16 -2.19 -45.90
CA ALA A 29 55.84 -2.24 -46.51
C ALA A 29 55.06 -3.49 -46.08
N GLN A 30 55.70 -4.67 -46.17
CA GLN A 30 55.09 -5.95 -45.77
C GLN A 30 54.79 -6.01 -44.27
N THR A 31 55.64 -5.41 -43.42
CA THR A 31 55.37 -5.32 -41.97
C THR A 31 54.23 -4.37 -41.65
N ALA A 32 54.16 -3.22 -42.32
CA ALA A 32 53.07 -2.27 -42.18
C ALA A 32 51.71 -2.86 -42.61
N ASP A 33 51.68 -3.58 -43.74
CA ASP A 33 50.46 -4.25 -44.21
C ASP A 33 50.01 -5.36 -43.27
N LYS A 34 50.95 -6.11 -42.68
CA LYS A 34 50.65 -7.12 -41.68
C LYS A 34 50.11 -6.52 -40.39
N GLU A 35 50.72 -5.44 -39.86
CA GLU A 35 50.24 -4.74 -38.69
C GLU A 35 48.86 -4.14 -38.90
N ALA A 36 48.59 -3.61 -40.12
CA ALA A 36 47.25 -3.08 -40.46
C ALA A 36 46.21 -4.21 -40.49
N ALA A 37 46.53 -5.37 -41.09
CA ALA A 37 45.65 -6.52 -41.12
C ALA A 37 45.38 -7.12 -39.72
N ASP A 38 46.41 -7.22 -38.88
CA ASP A 38 46.29 -7.69 -37.48
C ASP A 38 45.43 -6.73 -36.63
N LYS A 39 45.57 -5.43 -36.88
CA LYS A 39 44.73 -4.42 -36.19
C LYS A 39 43.29 -4.48 -36.63
N GLU A 40 43.01 -4.60 -37.93
CA GLU A 40 41.65 -4.75 -38.43
C GLU A 40 40.97 -6.04 -37.91
N ALA A 41 41.73 -7.14 -37.85
CA ALA A 41 41.24 -8.40 -37.29
C ALA A 41 40.94 -8.28 -35.80
N ALA A 42 41.78 -7.56 -35.04
CA ALA A 42 41.56 -7.32 -33.62
C ALA A 42 40.32 -6.42 -33.35
N GLU A 43 40.17 -5.36 -34.16
CA GLU A 43 38.98 -4.48 -34.05
C GLU A 43 37.70 -5.23 -34.40
N LYS A 44 37.71 -6.07 -35.42
CA LYS A 44 36.57 -6.91 -35.76
C LYS A 44 36.23 -7.91 -34.66
N ALA A 45 37.22 -8.60 -34.11
CA ALA A 45 37.03 -9.55 -33.03
C ALA A 45 36.47 -8.85 -31.75
N ALA A 46 36.92 -7.61 -31.48
CA ALA A 46 36.39 -6.83 -30.38
C ALA A 46 34.93 -6.40 -30.62
N ALA A 47 34.59 -6.02 -31.83
CA ALA A 47 33.22 -5.66 -32.22
C ALA A 47 32.28 -6.87 -32.14
N ASP A 48 32.67 -8.02 -32.66
CA ASP A 48 31.91 -9.27 -32.62
C ASP A 48 31.68 -9.73 -31.16
N LYS A 49 32.69 -9.57 -30.29
CA LYS A 49 32.58 -9.88 -28.88
C LYS A 49 31.60 -8.93 -28.14
N ALA A 50 31.70 -7.64 -28.41
CA ALA A 50 30.79 -6.63 -27.80
C ALA A 50 29.35 -6.84 -28.26
N GLU A 51 29.12 -7.23 -29.51
CA GLU A 51 27.78 -7.55 -30.01
C GLU A 51 27.23 -8.82 -29.35
N ALA A 52 28.04 -9.86 -29.20
CA ALA A 52 27.63 -11.08 -28.49
C ALA A 52 27.30 -10.84 -27.03
N GLU A 53 28.08 -10.01 -26.32
CA GLU A 53 27.79 -9.62 -24.93
C GLU A 53 26.50 -8.79 -24.82
N ARG A 54 26.24 -7.89 -25.78
CA ARG A 54 25.00 -7.10 -25.79
C ARG A 54 23.77 -7.99 -26.01
N LEU A 55 23.84 -8.93 -26.98
CA LEU A 55 22.76 -9.87 -27.25
C LEU A 55 22.51 -10.81 -26.04
N ALA A 56 23.56 -11.23 -25.36
CA ALA A 56 23.44 -12.06 -24.16
C ALA A 56 22.79 -11.29 -23.01
N ALA A 57 23.16 -10.02 -22.82
CA ALA A 57 22.55 -9.14 -21.80
C ALA A 57 21.08 -8.86 -22.11
N GLU A 58 20.74 -8.56 -23.36
CA GLU A 58 19.35 -8.32 -23.79
C GLU A 58 18.48 -9.56 -23.58
N LYS A 59 19.00 -10.75 -23.91
CA LYS A 59 18.30 -12.01 -23.67
C LYS A 59 18.09 -12.29 -22.19
N ALA A 60 19.11 -12.08 -21.36
CA ALA A 60 19.02 -12.26 -19.92
C ALA A 60 18.00 -11.28 -19.28
N GLN A 61 17.93 -10.06 -19.80
CA GLN A 61 16.95 -9.08 -19.34
C GLN A 61 15.53 -9.45 -19.75
N ALA A 62 15.32 -9.92 -20.97
CA ALA A 62 14.01 -10.40 -21.44
C ALA A 62 13.52 -11.61 -20.63
N GLU A 63 14.40 -12.58 -20.35
CA GLU A 63 14.08 -13.73 -19.50
C GLU A 63 13.71 -13.32 -18.07
N LYS A 64 14.40 -12.31 -17.51
CA LYS A 64 14.09 -11.76 -16.20
C LYS A 64 12.73 -11.06 -16.16
N GLU A 65 12.44 -10.23 -17.16
CA GLU A 65 11.14 -9.54 -17.27
C GLU A 65 9.98 -10.52 -17.46
N GLU A 66 10.19 -11.58 -18.23
CA GLU A 66 9.20 -12.64 -18.40
C GLU A 66 8.96 -13.41 -17.10
N ALA A 67 10.02 -13.74 -16.36
CA ALA A 67 9.92 -14.40 -15.05
C ALA A 67 9.20 -13.52 -14.02
N GLU A 68 9.49 -12.21 -13.98
CA GLU A 68 8.79 -11.26 -13.10
C GLU A 68 7.32 -11.13 -13.48
N ARG A 69 7.00 -11.13 -14.78
CA ARG A 69 5.61 -11.08 -15.25
C ARG A 69 4.82 -12.33 -14.90
N LEU A 70 5.44 -13.50 -15.04
CA LEU A 70 4.81 -14.77 -14.66
C LEU A 70 4.59 -14.85 -13.15
N ALA A 71 5.59 -14.44 -12.34
CA ALA A 71 5.46 -14.41 -10.89
C ALA A 71 4.38 -13.41 -10.42
N ALA A 72 4.26 -12.26 -11.09
CA ALA A 72 3.20 -11.29 -10.80
C ALA A 72 1.81 -11.83 -11.13
N ALA A 73 1.66 -12.50 -12.28
CA ALA A 73 0.39 -13.12 -12.69
C ALA A 73 -0.02 -14.27 -11.75
N GLU A 74 0.94 -15.08 -11.29
CA GLU A 74 0.68 -16.15 -10.32
C GLU A 74 0.29 -15.59 -8.94
N ALA A 75 0.94 -14.50 -8.50
CA ALA A 75 0.59 -13.80 -7.27
C ALA A 75 -0.81 -13.18 -7.33
N GLU A 76 -1.18 -12.59 -8.47
CA GLU A 76 -2.52 -12.03 -8.70
C GLU A 76 -3.59 -13.14 -8.69
N LYS A 77 -3.33 -14.26 -9.35
CA LYS A 77 -4.23 -15.41 -9.35
C LYS A 77 -4.42 -15.98 -7.94
N LYS A 78 -3.34 -16.12 -7.18
CA LYS A 78 -3.40 -16.59 -5.79
C LYS A 78 -4.16 -15.62 -4.88
N ALA A 79 -3.96 -14.31 -5.07
CA ALA A 79 -4.70 -13.29 -4.34
C ALA A 79 -6.21 -13.34 -4.66
N ALA A 80 -6.58 -13.55 -5.92
CA ALA A 80 -7.97 -13.72 -6.34
C ALA A 80 -8.60 -15.00 -5.79
N GLU A 81 -7.85 -16.11 -5.74
CA GLU A 81 -8.29 -17.35 -5.11
C GLU A 81 -8.48 -17.21 -3.59
N GLU A 82 -7.56 -16.51 -2.90
CA GLU A 82 -7.71 -16.22 -1.47
C GLU A 82 -8.89 -15.27 -1.20
N GLU A 83 -9.13 -14.28 -2.07
CA GLU A 83 -10.29 -13.39 -1.96
C GLU A 83 -11.61 -14.16 -2.17
N SER A 84 -11.68 -15.00 -3.18
CA SER A 84 -12.84 -15.87 -3.44
C SER A 84 -13.11 -16.85 -2.29
N ALA A 85 -12.06 -17.44 -1.70
CA ALA A 85 -12.18 -18.31 -0.52
C ALA A 85 -12.70 -17.54 0.71
N ARG A 86 -12.26 -16.30 0.92
CA ARG A 86 -12.77 -15.44 2.00
C ARG A 86 -14.21 -15.01 1.76
N GLU A 87 -14.59 -14.72 0.51
CA GLU A 87 -15.98 -14.41 0.17
C GLU A 87 -16.88 -15.61 0.40
N ALA A 88 -16.43 -16.82 0.04
CA ALA A 88 -17.16 -18.07 0.30
C ALA A 88 -17.28 -18.36 1.82
N GLU A 89 -16.23 -18.07 2.60
CA GLU A 89 -16.27 -18.21 4.05
C GLU A 89 -17.25 -17.20 4.70
N VAL A 90 -17.23 -15.95 4.24
CA VAL A 90 -18.19 -14.91 4.69
C VAL A 90 -19.62 -15.28 4.30
N GLU A 91 -19.82 -15.84 3.12
CA GLU A 91 -21.15 -16.31 2.68
C GLU A 91 -21.62 -17.52 3.50
N ALA A 92 -20.71 -18.46 3.80
CA ALA A 92 -20.99 -19.59 4.68
C ALA A 92 -21.32 -19.14 6.12
N GLN A 93 -20.59 -18.15 6.64
CA GLN A 93 -20.88 -17.56 7.96
C GLN A 93 -22.22 -16.83 7.98
N LYS A 94 -22.57 -16.09 6.90
CA LYS A 94 -23.88 -15.45 6.76
C LYS A 94 -25.00 -16.49 6.72
N LYS A 95 -24.80 -17.60 6.00
CA LYS A 95 -25.77 -18.69 5.93
C LYS A 95 -25.93 -19.40 7.28
N ALA A 96 -24.84 -19.67 7.97
CA ALA A 96 -24.87 -20.24 9.33
C ALA A 96 -25.55 -19.29 10.33
N ALA A 97 -25.27 -17.99 10.25
CA ALA A 97 -25.93 -16.97 11.08
C ALA A 97 -27.43 -16.87 10.75
N ALA A 98 -27.82 -16.96 9.48
CA ALA A 98 -29.23 -16.98 9.07
C ALA A 98 -29.95 -18.24 9.54
N GLU A 99 -29.30 -19.42 9.51
CA GLU A 99 -29.84 -20.66 10.03
C GLU A 99 -29.96 -20.62 11.58
N GLN A 100 -28.99 -20.02 12.28
CA GLN A 100 -29.08 -19.80 13.72
C GLN A 100 -30.20 -18.81 14.08
N LEU A 101 -30.38 -17.74 13.28
CA LEU A 101 -31.45 -16.78 13.47
C LEU A 101 -32.82 -17.43 13.27
N ALA A 102 -32.97 -18.30 12.24
CA ALA A 102 -34.20 -19.04 12.01
C ALA A 102 -34.51 -20.07 13.13
N ALA A 103 -33.44 -20.66 13.72
CA ALA A 103 -33.59 -21.55 14.88
C ALA A 103 -33.93 -20.78 16.16
N ALA A 104 -33.38 -19.57 16.33
CA ALA A 104 -33.66 -18.67 17.47
C ALA A 104 -35.10 -18.11 17.39
N ASP A 105 -35.60 -17.78 16.20
CA ASP A 105 -36.98 -17.35 16.00
C ASP A 105 -38.01 -18.44 16.39
N GLN A 106 -37.67 -19.73 16.18
CA GLN A 106 -38.52 -20.85 16.63
C GLN A 106 -38.46 -21.06 18.16
N ALA A 107 -37.34 -20.76 18.80
CA ALA A 107 -37.17 -20.83 20.27
C ALA A 107 -37.76 -19.60 20.98
N GLY A 108 -37.68 -18.42 20.35
CA GLY A 108 -38.15 -17.13 20.92
C GLY A 108 -39.66 -16.94 20.92
N ALA A 109 -40.43 -17.82 20.20
CA ALA A 109 -41.87 -17.77 20.21
C ALA A 109 -42.54 -18.18 21.58
N GLN A 110 -41.74 -18.66 22.54
CA GLN A 110 -42.21 -19.10 23.87
C GLN A 110 -41.71 -18.25 25.06
N ALA A 111 -40.79 -17.28 24.85
CA ALA A 111 -40.35 -16.36 25.91
C ALA A 111 -40.89 -14.95 25.67
N GLY A 112 -41.68 -14.52 26.59
CA GLY A 112 -42.55 -13.34 26.61
C GLY A 112 -42.03 -12.05 25.96
N LYS A 113 -42.97 -11.47 25.24
CA LYS A 113 -43.07 -10.11 24.71
C LYS A 113 -42.30 -9.07 25.47
N ARG A 114 -41.06 -8.77 25.11
CA ARG A 114 -40.44 -7.48 25.35
C ARG A 114 -40.58 -6.67 24.07
N ARG A 115 -41.43 -5.69 24.12
CA ARG A 115 -41.75 -4.80 23.01
C ARG A 115 -40.53 -3.92 22.74
N VAL A 116 -39.68 -4.33 21.81
CA VAL A 116 -38.70 -3.41 21.21
C VAL A 116 -39.51 -2.35 20.50
N GLN A 117 -39.40 -1.10 20.90
CA GLN A 117 -39.98 0.03 20.18
C GLN A 117 -39.35 0.06 18.79
N VAL A 118 -40.12 -0.33 17.77
CA VAL A 118 -39.76 -0.16 16.38
C VAL A 118 -39.64 1.33 16.14
N ALA A 119 -38.42 1.82 15.92
CA ALA A 119 -38.21 3.17 15.43
C ALA A 119 -39.03 3.37 14.14
N PRO A 120 -39.61 4.55 13.91
CA PRO A 120 -40.42 4.80 12.71
C PRO A 120 -39.65 4.43 11.45
N ALA A 121 -40.37 3.95 10.43
CA ALA A 121 -39.83 3.50 9.13
C ALA A 121 -39.06 4.58 8.33
N ASP A 122 -38.85 5.75 8.90
CA ASP A 122 -38.23 6.94 8.28
C ASP A 122 -36.72 7.07 8.51
N VAL A 123 -36.07 6.13 9.21
CA VAL A 123 -34.64 6.23 9.54
C VAL A 123 -33.81 5.41 8.56
N GLY A 124 -33.93 5.72 7.27
CA GLY A 124 -33.08 5.14 6.23
C GLY A 124 -31.86 6.02 5.90
N GLU A 125 -30.97 5.52 5.04
CA GLU A 125 -29.78 6.24 4.58
C GLU A 125 -30.06 7.65 4.03
N ALA A 126 -31.23 7.86 3.41
CA ALA A 126 -31.66 9.16 2.93
C ALA A 126 -31.82 10.18 4.08
N ALA A 127 -32.34 9.74 5.24
CA ALA A 127 -32.46 10.58 6.42
C ALA A 127 -31.10 10.91 7.02
N VAL A 128 -30.17 9.94 7.07
CA VAL A 128 -28.79 10.16 7.48
C VAL A 128 -28.12 11.20 6.57
N ASN A 129 -28.21 11.03 5.26
CA ASN A 129 -27.64 11.97 4.28
C ASN A 129 -28.22 13.39 4.43
N LYS A 130 -29.51 13.51 4.67
CA LYS A 130 -30.19 14.80 4.89
C LYS A 130 -29.66 15.50 6.16
N GLU A 131 -29.44 14.76 7.23
CA GLU A 131 -28.89 15.32 8.48
C GLU A 131 -27.41 15.64 8.34
N LEU A 132 -26.62 14.81 7.67
CA LEU A 132 -25.23 15.12 7.35
C LEU A 132 -25.12 16.42 6.55
N ALA A 133 -26.01 16.61 5.53
CA ALA A 133 -26.04 17.82 4.70
C ALA A 133 -26.39 19.08 5.49
N ARG A 134 -27.22 18.98 6.55
CA ARG A 134 -27.57 20.10 7.42
C ARG A 134 -26.40 20.57 8.30
N ASN A 135 -25.52 19.65 8.66
CA ASN A 135 -24.43 19.91 9.61
C ASN A 135 -23.10 20.18 8.94
N TRP A 136 -22.85 19.59 7.75
CA TRP A 136 -21.58 19.71 7.04
C TRP A 136 -21.79 19.74 5.51
N PRO A 137 -20.93 20.44 4.76
CA PRO A 137 -20.96 20.41 3.28
C PRO A 137 -20.69 18.98 2.77
N LEU A 138 -21.67 18.34 2.12
CA LEU A 138 -21.54 16.97 1.60
C LEU A 138 -20.36 16.80 0.63
N ALA A 139 -20.03 17.85 -0.15
CA ALA A 139 -18.88 17.82 -1.04
C ALA A 139 -17.55 17.64 -0.28
N GLN A 140 -17.44 18.19 0.93
CA GLN A 140 -16.27 18.01 1.77
C GLN A 140 -16.26 16.62 2.44
N LEU A 141 -17.41 16.17 2.94
CA LEU A 141 -17.53 14.82 3.53
C LEU A 141 -17.13 13.75 2.52
N ARG A 142 -17.61 13.83 1.27
CA ARG A 142 -17.33 12.88 0.19
C ARG A 142 -15.84 12.79 -0.20
N LYS A 143 -15.04 13.77 0.14
CA LYS A 143 -13.58 13.68 -0.07
C LYS A 143 -12.92 12.65 0.84
N TYR A 144 -13.44 12.48 2.05
CA TYR A 144 -12.83 11.67 3.08
C TYR A 144 -13.64 10.43 3.47
N PHE A 145 -14.97 10.45 3.20
CA PHE A 145 -15.90 9.41 3.64
C PHE A 145 -16.70 8.83 2.49
N ASN A 146 -17.01 7.54 2.60
CA ASN A 146 -17.93 6.85 1.71
C ASN A 146 -19.35 7.07 2.25
N LEU A 147 -20.16 7.83 1.54
CA LEU A 147 -21.54 8.17 1.95
C LEU A 147 -22.58 7.25 1.29
N GLN A 148 -22.20 6.07 0.87
CA GLN A 148 -23.10 4.99 0.45
C GLN A 148 -23.06 3.93 1.55
N GLU A 149 -24.21 3.35 1.89
CA GLU A 149 -24.33 2.37 2.98
C GLU A 149 -23.64 2.82 4.28
N GLN A 150 -23.76 4.12 4.61
CA GLN A 150 -22.93 4.70 5.65
C GLN A 150 -23.15 4.09 7.03
N ALA A 151 -24.38 3.67 7.37
CA ALA A 151 -24.63 2.99 8.63
C ALA A 151 -23.84 1.66 8.70
N ARG A 152 -23.96 0.83 7.65
CA ARG A 152 -23.24 -0.43 7.55
C ARG A 152 -21.73 -0.25 7.57
N ARG A 153 -21.22 0.69 6.78
CA ARG A 153 -19.78 1.00 6.74
C ARG A 153 -19.24 1.51 8.05
N LEU A 154 -20.02 2.37 8.75
CA LEU A 154 -19.66 2.85 10.06
C LEU A 154 -19.58 1.71 11.06
N VAL A 155 -20.62 0.88 11.13
CA VAL A 155 -20.68 -0.28 12.03
C VAL A 155 -19.50 -1.22 11.79
N ILE A 156 -19.27 -1.64 10.53
CA ILE A 156 -18.15 -2.53 10.18
C ILE A 156 -16.81 -1.88 10.52
N THR A 157 -16.64 -0.59 10.24
CA THR A 157 -15.39 0.10 10.58
C THR A 157 -15.14 0.10 12.08
N VAL A 158 -16.12 0.52 12.86
CA VAL A 158 -16.01 0.60 14.33
C VAL A 158 -15.77 -0.77 14.93
N ASP A 159 -16.50 -1.79 14.50
CA ASP A 159 -16.32 -3.16 15.01
C ASP A 159 -14.92 -3.71 14.74
N ASN A 160 -14.31 -3.35 13.61
CA ASN A 160 -13.00 -3.85 13.24
C ASN A 160 -11.82 -2.97 13.69
N LEU A 161 -12.04 -1.75 14.18
CA LEU A 161 -10.95 -0.91 14.71
C LEU A 161 -10.14 -1.58 15.82
N PRO A 162 -10.75 -2.25 16.84
CA PRO A 162 -10.01 -2.97 17.88
C PRO A 162 -9.47 -4.35 17.43
N ARG A 163 -9.72 -4.77 16.18
CA ARG A 163 -9.20 -6.01 15.60
C ARG A 163 -7.95 -5.72 14.78
N GLU A 164 -7.28 -6.74 14.28
CA GLU A 164 -6.06 -6.58 13.48
C GLU A 164 -6.28 -5.82 12.16
N HIS A 165 -7.44 -5.98 11.52
CA HIS A 165 -7.71 -5.45 10.20
C HIS A 165 -9.11 -4.86 10.05
N VAL A 166 -9.21 -3.74 9.34
CA VAL A 166 -10.48 -3.20 8.83
C VAL A 166 -10.55 -3.50 7.33
N PRO A 167 -11.59 -4.23 6.85
CA PRO A 167 -11.77 -4.50 5.43
C PRO A 167 -11.77 -3.21 4.61
N SER A 168 -10.82 -3.06 3.69
CA SER A 168 -10.61 -1.80 2.96
C SER A 168 -11.81 -1.35 2.12
N GLN A 169 -12.55 -2.31 1.57
CA GLN A 169 -13.73 -2.06 0.73
C GLN A 169 -14.96 -1.62 1.54
N LEU A 170 -15.06 -2.03 2.81
CA LEU A 170 -16.21 -1.80 3.67
C LEU A 170 -16.01 -0.64 4.67
N ARG A 171 -14.83 -0.05 4.73
CA ARG A 171 -14.58 1.05 5.67
C ARG A 171 -15.34 2.33 5.28
N ILE A 172 -15.74 3.07 6.30
CA ILE A 172 -16.41 4.37 6.12
C ILE A 172 -15.47 5.44 5.56
N THR A 173 -14.15 5.37 5.86
CA THR A 173 -13.15 6.33 5.39
C THR A 173 -12.62 5.95 4.02
N ARG A 174 -12.36 6.94 3.18
CA ARG A 174 -11.58 6.76 1.95
C ARG A 174 -10.10 6.65 2.28
N GLY A 175 -9.36 5.92 1.44
CA GLY A 175 -7.89 5.90 1.53
C GLY A 175 -7.32 7.29 1.28
N VAL A 176 -6.19 7.59 1.91
CA VAL A 176 -5.41 8.76 1.55
C VAL A 176 -4.81 8.56 0.15
N PRO A 177 -4.79 9.60 -0.69
CA PRO A 177 -4.15 9.53 -1.99
C PRO A 177 -2.65 9.27 -1.85
N GLU A 178 -2.04 8.81 -2.93
CA GLU A 178 -0.62 8.48 -3.06
C GLU A 178 -0.22 7.16 -2.37
N LEU A 179 0.86 6.57 -2.85
CA LEU A 179 1.44 5.36 -2.29
C LEU A 179 2.25 5.67 -1.03
N LEU A 180 2.45 4.66 -0.20
CA LEU A 180 3.32 4.75 0.96
C LEU A 180 4.75 5.04 0.51
N ARG A 181 5.37 6.08 1.07
CA ARG A 181 6.77 6.43 0.84
C ARG A 181 7.64 5.77 1.89
N VAL A 182 8.73 5.19 1.45
CA VAL A 182 9.72 4.56 2.33
C VAL A 182 11.11 5.09 2.02
N GLN A 183 11.95 5.14 3.04
CA GLN A 183 13.38 5.39 2.89
C GLN A 183 14.08 4.03 2.95
N LYS A 184 15.03 3.80 2.01
CA LYS A 184 15.83 2.57 1.96
C LYS A 184 17.29 2.95 2.18
N ASP A 185 17.92 2.31 3.17
CA ASP A 185 19.34 2.40 3.45
C ASP A 185 19.90 0.97 3.56
N GLY A 186 20.52 0.50 2.47
CA GLY A 186 20.89 -0.90 2.30
C GLY A 186 19.67 -1.80 2.38
N GLU A 187 19.69 -2.75 3.32
CA GLU A 187 18.56 -3.66 3.60
C GLU A 187 17.50 -3.08 4.53
N THR A 188 17.80 -1.95 5.17
CA THR A 188 16.87 -1.32 6.11
C THR A 188 15.84 -0.48 5.37
N ILE A 189 14.56 -0.76 5.61
CA ILE A 189 13.44 0.01 5.09
C ILE A 189 12.78 0.74 6.26
N THR A 190 12.59 2.05 6.15
CA THR A 190 11.90 2.85 7.17
C THR A 190 10.74 3.63 6.57
N LEU A 191 9.72 3.88 7.40
CA LEU A 191 8.62 4.76 7.04
C LEU A 191 9.13 6.20 6.86
N ASP A 192 8.95 6.75 5.66
CA ASP A 192 9.35 8.14 5.40
C ASP A 192 8.41 9.09 6.16
N PRO A 193 8.96 10.02 6.98
CA PRO A 193 8.15 11.00 7.73
C PRO A 193 7.23 11.86 6.86
N SER A 194 7.56 12.07 5.58
CA SER A 194 6.69 12.81 4.65
C SER A 194 5.31 12.16 4.43
N ASN A 195 5.16 10.87 4.82
CA ASN A 195 3.84 10.23 4.82
C ASN A 195 2.85 10.89 5.78
N TYR A 196 3.32 11.50 6.85
CA TYR A 196 2.46 12.11 7.86
C TYR A 196 1.67 13.30 7.31
N GLU A 197 2.26 14.06 6.39
CA GLU A 197 1.62 15.20 5.72
C GLU A 197 0.39 14.79 4.88
N ARG A 198 0.34 13.55 4.41
CA ARG A 198 -0.80 13.00 3.66
C ARG A 198 -2.09 13.00 4.47
N TYR A 199 -1.97 12.96 5.80
CA TYR A 199 -3.10 12.92 6.72
C TYR A 199 -3.50 14.30 7.24
N ASP A 200 -2.68 15.33 7.07
CA ASP A 200 -2.93 16.68 7.62
C ASP A 200 -4.28 17.26 7.23
N ARG A 201 -4.67 17.06 5.97
CA ARG A 201 -5.93 17.59 5.46
C ARG A 201 -7.15 16.95 6.11
N ILE A 202 -7.16 15.62 6.24
CA ILE A 202 -8.27 14.93 6.90
C ILE A 202 -8.28 15.20 8.39
N ILE A 203 -7.11 15.21 9.05
CA ILE A 203 -7.01 15.53 10.49
C ILE A 203 -7.50 16.95 10.75
N SER A 204 -7.06 17.94 9.98
CA SER A 204 -7.53 19.32 10.08
C SER A 204 -9.03 19.47 9.81
N TYR A 205 -9.61 18.61 8.97
CA TYR A 205 -11.05 18.60 8.73
C TYR A 205 -11.81 18.06 9.94
N VAL A 206 -11.42 16.90 10.49
CA VAL A 206 -12.13 16.29 11.61
C VAL A 206 -11.95 17.10 12.92
N GLU A 207 -10.83 17.80 13.10
CA GLU A 207 -10.63 18.72 14.22
C GLU A 207 -11.67 19.84 14.29
N LYS A 208 -12.12 20.31 13.13
CA LYS A 208 -13.13 21.38 13.01
C LYS A 208 -14.56 20.89 13.19
N MET A 209 -14.78 19.58 13.20
CA MET A 209 -16.11 19.01 13.43
C MET A 209 -16.55 19.21 14.89
N ASP A 210 -17.77 19.66 15.08
CA ASP A 210 -18.36 19.82 16.42
C ASP A 210 -18.75 18.45 16.97
N ALA A 211 -18.04 18.01 18.01
CA ALA A 211 -18.28 16.73 18.66
C ALA A 211 -19.70 16.60 19.25
N ARG A 212 -20.29 17.72 19.73
CA ARG A 212 -21.68 17.71 20.22
C ARG A 212 -22.66 17.44 19.09
N LYS A 213 -22.40 17.94 17.89
CA LYS A 213 -23.24 17.61 16.73
C LYS A 213 -23.11 16.14 16.37
N ILE A 214 -21.88 15.59 16.46
CA ILE A 214 -21.64 14.15 16.23
C ILE A 214 -22.43 13.33 17.25
N GLY A 215 -22.34 13.65 18.56
CA GLY A 215 -23.08 12.97 19.61
C GLY A 215 -24.61 12.99 19.40
N ARG A 216 -25.16 14.15 19.05
CA ARG A 216 -26.61 14.25 18.74
C ARG A 216 -27.02 13.42 17.51
N LEU A 217 -26.20 13.41 16.48
CA LEU A 217 -26.48 12.57 15.30
C LEU A 217 -26.35 11.08 15.64
N TYR A 218 -25.36 10.72 16.42
CA TYR A 218 -25.20 9.36 16.93
C TYR A 218 -26.46 8.93 17.69
N ALA A 219 -26.90 9.69 18.67
CA ALA A 219 -28.13 9.40 19.46
C ALA A 219 -29.37 9.27 18.55
N LYS A 220 -29.53 10.20 17.61
CA LYS A 220 -30.66 10.19 16.67
C LYS A 220 -30.73 8.95 15.82
N PHE A 221 -29.56 8.46 15.35
CA PHE A 221 -29.46 7.32 14.43
C PHE A 221 -29.03 6.02 15.14
N TYR A 222 -28.91 6.03 16.46
CA TYR A 222 -28.52 4.85 17.23
C TYR A 222 -29.41 3.62 16.94
N PRO A 223 -30.74 3.73 16.87
CA PRO A 223 -31.56 2.56 16.57
C PRO A 223 -31.27 1.93 15.22
N LEU A 224 -30.86 2.72 14.22
CA LEU A 224 -30.41 2.21 12.93
C LEU A 224 -29.03 1.53 13.05
N LEU A 225 -28.09 2.14 13.78
CA LEU A 225 -26.75 1.61 13.97
C LEU A 225 -26.78 0.30 14.77
N GLN A 226 -27.57 0.24 15.84
CA GLN A 226 -27.74 -0.95 16.67
C GLN A 226 -28.32 -2.11 15.85
N ARG A 227 -29.40 -1.88 15.11
CA ARG A 227 -29.98 -2.90 14.22
C ARG A 227 -28.96 -3.38 13.19
N THR A 228 -28.23 -2.47 12.58
CA THR A 228 -27.19 -2.84 11.61
C THR A 228 -26.09 -3.67 12.26
N TYR A 229 -25.76 -3.41 13.52
CA TYR A 229 -24.77 -4.19 14.27
C TYR A 229 -25.27 -5.59 14.58
N GLU A 230 -26.53 -5.73 15.00
CA GLU A 230 -27.21 -7.01 15.20
C GLU A 230 -27.24 -7.83 13.89
N GLU A 231 -27.58 -7.20 12.76
CA GLU A 231 -27.59 -7.82 11.43
C GLU A 231 -26.19 -8.25 10.94
N THR A 232 -25.12 -7.67 11.49
CA THR A 232 -23.73 -8.06 11.19
C THR A 232 -23.22 -9.22 12.05
N GLY A 233 -24.06 -9.79 12.93
CA GLY A 233 -23.75 -11.00 13.70
C GLY A 233 -23.58 -10.81 15.19
N PHE A 234 -24.00 -9.67 15.76
CA PHE A 234 -23.87 -9.34 17.19
C PHE A 234 -25.23 -9.00 17.82
N PRO A 235 -26.20 -9.93 17.86
CA PRO A 235 -27.56 -9.65 18.33
C PRO A 235 -27.66 -9.35 19.83
N GLU A 236 -26.71 -9.83 20.62
CA GLU A 236 -26.69 -9.68 22.07
C GLU A 236 -25.80 -8.52 22.56
N GLU A 237 -25.10 -7.85 21.63
CA GLU A 237 -24.12 -6.83 21.96
C GLU A 237 -24.66 -5.43 21.68
N ARG A 238 -24.26 -4.47 22.54
CA ARG A 238 -24.59 -3.06 22.35
C ARG A 238 -23.54 -2.39 21.44
N PHE A 239 -23.99 -1.82 20.33
CA PHE A 239 -23.10 -1.04 19.47
C PHE A 239 -22.49 0.16 20.19
N HIS A 240 -23.19 0.71 21.19
CA HIS A 240 -22.71 1.81 22.02
C HIS A 240 -21.39 1.44 22.73
N ASP A 241 -21.36 0.30 23.41
CA ASP A 241 -20.17 -0.18 24.12
C ASP A 241 -19.02 -0.46 23.16
N ARG A 242 -19.34 -0.99 21.98
CA ARG A 242 -18.34 -1.24 20.93
C ARG A 242 -17.72 0.05 20.39
N VAL A 243 -18.52 1.11 20.22
CA VAL A 243 -18.01 2.45 19.81
C VAL A 243 -17.07 3.00 20.86
N LEU A 244 -17.46 2.98 22.15
CA LEU A 244 -16.61 3.48 23.24
C LEU A 244 -15.31 2.70 23.32
N ALA A 245 -15.37 1.36 23.27
CA ALA A 245 -14.18 0.49 23.27
C ALA A 245 -13.24 0.77 22.10
N ALA A 246 -13.77 1.00 20.90
CA ALA A 246 -12.98 1.32 19.72
C ALA A 246 -12.28 2.68 19.83
N LEU A 247 -12.95 3.68 20.42
CA LEU A 247 -12.35 4.99 20.65
C LEU A 247 -11.25 4.94 21.71
N ASP A 248 -11.46 4.17 22.79
CA ASP A 248 -10.49 3.97 23.85
C ASP A 248 -9.25 3.23 23.31
N ASP A 249 -9.43 2.13 22.58
CA ASP A 249 -8.36 1.38 21.95
C ASP A 249 -7.49 2.29 21.05
N MET A 250 -8.09 3.13 20.23
CA MET A 250 -7.34 4.07 19.41
C MET A 250 -6.55 5.10 20.23
N MET A 251 -7.13 5.59 21.33
CA MET A 251 -6.45 6.58 22.19
C MET A 251 -5.28 5.96 22.95
N ASP A 252 -5.33 4.68 23.26
CA ASP A 252 -4.29 3.92 23.96
C ASP A 252 -3.14 3.49 23.06
N ALA A 253 -3.20 3.79 21.75
CA ALA A 253 -2.14 3.48 20.80
C ALA A 253 -0.76 3.89 21.31
N PRO A 254 0.27 3.04 21.21
CA PRO A 254 1.64 3.39 21.61
C PRO A 254 2.21 4.56 20.80
N ARG A 255 3.25 5.18 21.35
CA ARG A 255 3.97 6.29 20.71
C ARG A 255 5.41 5.86 20.43
N PRO A 256 5.67 5.17 19.32
CA PRO A 256 7.02 4.76 18.99
C PRO A 256 7.96 5.97 18.92
N THR A 257 9.18 5.81 19.44
CA THR A 257 10.24 6.81 19.35
C THR A 257 11.26 6.38 18.30
N GLY A 258 11.68 7.31 17.44
CA GLY A 258 12.64 7.03 16.38
C GLY A 258 12.02 6.53 15.05
N PRO A 259 12.87 6.12 14.11
CA PRO A 259 12.42 5.64 12.80
C PRO A 259 11.62 4.34 12.90
N ILE A 260 10.47 4.28 12.25
CA ILE A 260 9.64 3.08 12.18
C ILE A 260 10.18 2.19 11.06
N ARG A 261 10.72 1.03 11.44
CA ARG A 261 11.20 0.03 10.49
C ARG A 261 10.06 -0.75 9.88
N LEU A 262 10.22 -1.07 8.60
CA LEU A 262 9.26 -1.81 7.81
C LEU A 262 9.91 -3.02 7.16
N VAL A 263 9.13 -4.06 6.93
CA VAL A 263 9.47 -5.20 6.07
C VAL A 263 8.44 -5.34 4.96
N GLN A 264 8.84 -5.90 3.84
CA GLN A 264 7.96 -6.16 2.70
C GLN A 264 8.01 -7.65 2.31
N PRO A 265 7.37 -8.54 3.11
CA PRO A 265 7.40 -9.97 2.83
C PRO A 265 6.61 -10.35 1.57
N LYS A 266 5.65 -9.51 1.16
CA LYS A 266 4.84 -9.64 -0.04
C LYS A 266 4.67 -8.25 -0.68
N VAL A 267 3.46 -7.92 -1.16
CA VAL A 267 3.15 -6.63 -1.80
C VAL A 267 3.05 -5.47 -0.79
N LEU A 268 2.55 -5.74 0.41
CA LEU A 268 2.30 -4.72 1.41
C LEU A 268 3.44 -4.62 2.43
N TYR A 269 3.74 -3.39 2.85
CA TYR A 269 4.65 -3.14 3.96
C TYR A 269 3.98 -3.46 5.28
N ARG A 270 4.74 -4.10 6.19
CA ARG A 270 4.40 -4.37 7.59
C ARG A 270 5.42 -3.72 8.50
N PHE A 271 5.06 -3.52 9.76
CA PHE A 271 6.05 -3.14 10.75
C PHE A 271 7.05 -4.29 10.97
N GLU A 272 8.34 -3.98 11.07
CA GLU A 272 9.37 -4.98 11.40
C GLU A 272 9.23 -5.46 12.86
N ASP A 273 8.82 -4.57 13.74
CA ASP A 273 8.54 -4.85 15.15
C ASP A 273 7.22 -5.63 15.27
N ASP A 274 7.28 -6.87 15.70
CA ASP A 274 6.14 -7.76 15.87
C ASP A 274 5.11 -7.20 16.87
N HIS A 275 5.55 -6.45 17.90
CA HIS A 275 4.64 -5.80 18.82
C HIS A 275 3.82 -4.72 18.11
N LEU A 276 4.44 -3.90 17.26
CA LEU A 276 3.71 -2.90 16.47
C LEU A 276 2.81 -3.55 15.41
N GLU A 277 3.22 -4.68 14.84
CA GLU A 277 2.42 -5.36 13.83
C GLU A 277 1.21 -6.10 14.44
N SER A 278 1.29 -6.59 15.67
CA SER A 278 0.19 -7.24 16.39
C SER A 278 -0.85 -6.27 16.96
N LEU A 279 -0.60 -4.97 16.92
CA LEU A 279 -1.56 -3.96 17.38
C LEU A 279 -2.86 -3.98 16.59
N SER A 280 -3.92 -3.41 17.19
CA SER A 280 -5.20 -3.23 16.51
C SER A 280 -5.08 -2.36 15.25
N ALA A 281 -6.05 -2.48 14.35
CA ALA A 281 -6.12 -1.62 13.18
C ALA A 281 -6.23 -0.14 13.56
N GLY A 282 -6.98 0.18 14.61
CA GLY A 282 -7.11 1.53 15.16
C GLY A 282 -5.77 2.07 15.66
N GLN A 283 -5.03 1.27 16.43
CA GLN A 283 -3.72 1.65 16.95
C GLN A 283 -2.68 1.80 15.82
N LYS A 284 -2.68 0.87 14.84
CA LYS A 284 -1.83 1.00 13.65
C LYS A 284 -2.12 2.27 12.84
N ILE A 285 -3.38 2.71 12.75
CA ILE A 285 -3.73 3.99 12.14
C ILE A 285 -3.09 5.14 12.91
N MET A 286 -3.15 5.14 14.24
CA MET A 286 -2.57 6.19 15.08
C MET A 286 -1.06 6.30 14.94
N ILE A 287 -0.36 5.20 14.69
CA ILE A 287 1.08 5.20 14.40
C ILE A 287 1.34 5.78 13.00
N ARG A 288 0.57 5.33 11.99
CA ARG A 288 0.77 5.72 10.59
C ARG A 288 0.48 7.18 10.28
N VAL A 289 -0.38 7.82 11.05
CA VAL A 289 -0.65 9.27 10.87
C VAL A 289 0.49 10.15 11.40
N GLY A 290 1.42 9.58 12.15
CA GLY A 290 2.57 10.28 12.73
C GLY A 290 2.27 10.91 14.10
N PRO A 291 3.31 11.26 14.87
CA PRO A 291 3.19 11.68 16.27
C PRO A 291 2.31 12.93 16.45
N ASP A 292 2.53 13.96 15.62
CA ASP A 292 1.80 15.23 15.74
C ASP A 292 0.32 15.06 15.38
N ASN A 293 0.03 14.38 14.27
CA ASN A 293 -1.33 14.09 13.87
C ASN A 293 -2.04 13.15 14.85
N ALA A 294 -1.33 12.17 15.40
CA ALA A 294 -1.88 11.30 16.44
C ALA A 294 -2.23 12.08 17.71
N ALA A 295 -1.42 13.05 18.13
CA ALA A 295 -1.73 13.92 19.27
C ALA A 295 -2.98 14.78 19.03
N ARG A 296 -3.13 15.32 17.82
CA ARG A 296 -4.32 16.08 17.38
C ARG A 296 -5.55 15.17 17.35
N LEU A 297 -5.42 13.99 16.74
CA LEU A 297 -6.51 13.03 16.61
C LEU A 297 -6.99 12.52 17.97
N ARG A 298 -6.09 12.23 18.94
CA ARG A 298 -6.49 11.88 20.31
C ARG A 298 -7.40 12.91 20.95
N LYS A 299 -7.13 14.21 20.75
CA LYS A 299 -8.01 15.28 21.26
C LYS A 299 -9.40 15.26 20.61
N VAL A 300 -9.47 14.92 19.33
CA VAL A 300 -10.75 14.77 18.62
C VAL A 300 -11.49 13.56 19.16
N LEU A 301 -10.83 12.40 19.25
CA LEU A 301 -11.41 11.15 19.74
C LEU A 301 -11.96 11.31 21.18
N ALA A 302 -11.21 11.95 22.07
CA ALA A 302 -11.66 12.21 23.43
C ALA A 302 -12.93 13.08 23.48
N ARG A 303 -13.02 14.13 22.64
CA ARG A 303 -14.23 14.96 22.55
C ARG A 303 -15.42 14.20 21.97
N VAL A 304 -15.19 13.39 20.95
CA VAL A 304 -16.23 12.55 20.33
C VAL A 304 -16.70 11.49 21.30
N ARG A 305 -15.78 10.82 22.01
CA ARG A 305 -16.09 9.84 23.04
C ARG A 305 -16.97 10.43 24.13
N ALA A 306 -16.58 11.58 24.68
CA ALA A 306 -17.37 12.26 25.71
C ALA A 306 -18.78 12.66 25.21
N ALA A 307 -18.88 13.10 23.95
CA ALA A 307 -20.16 13.46 23.35
C ALA A 307 -21.04 12.24 23.06
N ILE A 308 -20.49 11.09 22.74
CA ILE A 308 -21.21 9.83 22.53
C ILE A 308 -21.64 9.27 23.90
N ALA A 309 -20.73 9.20 24.88
CA ALA A 309 -21.04 8.72 26.24
C ALA A 309 -22.14 9.53 26.96
N ALA A 310 -22.24 10.85 26.67
CA ALA A 310 -23.30 11.69 27.20
C ALA A 310 -24.71 11.39 26.61
N HIS A 311 -24.78 10.49 25.64
CA HIS A 311 -26.01 10.07 24.97
C HIS A 311 -26.16 8.55 25.03
N ASP A 312 -25.95 7.96 26.22
CA ASP A 312 -26.20 6.53 26.40
C ASP A 312 -27.69 6.25 26.14
N PRO A 313 -28.03 5.37 25.20
CA PRO A 313 -29.41 5.10 24.81
C PRO A 313 -30.24 4.50 25.95
N ASP A 314 -29.61 3.85 26.93
CA ASP A 314 -30.30 3.19 28.04
C ASP A 314 -30.51 4.15 29.24
N GLU A 315 -29.82 5.29 29.31
CA GLU A 315 -30.01 6.30 30.37
C GLU A 315 -31.10 7.32 30.05
N GLN A 316 -31.74 7.23 28.87
CA GLN A 316 -32.74 8.19 28.39
C GLN A 316 -34.20 7.68 28.54
N GLU A 317 -34.45 6.58 29.29
CA GLU A 317 -35.79 6.10 29.61
C GLU A 317 -36.33 6.68 30.96
#